data_336af99ca92104eca678fa35e2e5b328
#
_entry.id   336af99ca92104eca678fa35e2e5b328
#
_cell.length_a   1.000
_cell.length_b   1.000
_cell.length_c   1.000
_cell.angle_alpha   90.00
_cell.angle_beta   90.00
_cell.angle_gamma   90.00
#
_symmetry.space_group_name_H-M   'P 1'
#
loop_
_entity.id
_entity.type
_entity.pdbx_description
1 polymer ?
#
loop_
_entity_poly.entity_id
_entity_poly.type
_entity_poly.pdbx_seq_one_letter_code
_entity_poly.pdbx_strand_id
1 'polypeptide(L)'
;TILSPSSTSPWRFAASIAARIVSERQKHPIVSTGQLSELVKEAIPPKARNAGGHPAKRTFQALRIEVNRELDTIAPTLNCLIDALNPHGRLCVITFHSLEDRIVKQTFQQAAQGCTCPPDFPVCVCGKKPKIDILTRKPVIPSKEELEVNNRAHSAKLRIIEKRDTN
;
A
#
# COMPACT_ATOMS: atom_id res chain seq x y z
N THR A 1 -5.21 -6.93 -12.52
CA THR A 1 -6.03 -8.04 -11.95
C THR A 1 -6.82 -7.49 -10.80
N ILE A 2 -8.08 -7.25 -11.02
CA ILE A 2 -9.05 -6.63 -10.11
C ILE A 2 -9.33 -7.63 -8.99
N LEU A 3 -9.01 -7.24 -7.75
CA LEU A 3 -9.37 -7.99 -6.55
C LEU A 3 -10.89 -8.15 -6.48
N SER A 4 -11.36 -9.39 -6.43
CA SER A 4 -12.78 -9.69 -6.18
C SER A 4 -13.19 -9.09 -4.82
N PRO A 5 -14.31 -8.36 -4.75
CA PRO A 5 -14.75 -7.73 -3.51
C PRO A 5 -15.31 -8.79 -2.57
N SER A 6 -14.56 -9.14 -1.52
CA SER A 6 -15.16 -9.81 -0.37
C SER A 6 -16.22 -8.88 0.24
N SER A 7 -17.27 -9.44 0.83
CA SER A 7 -18.41 -8.69 1.41
C SER A 7 -18.03 -7.64 2.48
N THR A 8 -16.80 -7.68 2.98
CA THR A 8 -16.20 -6.76 3.96
C THR A 8 -15.18 -5.79 3.35
N SER A 9 -14.96 -5.82 2.02
CA SER A 9 -13.97 -4.97 1.37
C SER A 9 -14.36 -3.49 1.47
N PRO A 10 -13.44 -2.61 1.90
CA PRO A 10 -13.68 -1.17 1.96
C PRO A 10 -13.92 -0.52 0.59
N TRP A 11 -13.64 -1.22 -0.49
CA TRP A 11 -13.77 -0.76 -1.88
C TRP A 11 -15.10 -1.14 -2.55
N ARG A 12 -15.99 -1.82 -1.83
CA ARG A 12 -17.28 -2.30 -2.38
C ARG A 12 -18.17 -1.19 -2.95
N PHE A 13 -17.99 0.05 -2.51
CA PHE A 13 -18.77 1.19 -3.00
C PHE A 13 -17.99 2.09 -3.97
N ALA A 14 -16.76 1.73 -4.34
CA ALA A 14 -15.93 2.57 -5.19
C ALA A 14 -16.58 2.89 -6.55
N ALA A 15 -17.20 1.90 -7.18
CA ALA A 15 -17.88 2.08 -8.46
C ALA A 15 -19.08 3.01 -8.33
N SER A 16 -19.93 2.85 -7.29
CA SER A 16 -21.10 3.71 -7.08
C SER A 16 -20.70 5.14 -6.72
N ILE A 17 -19.65 5.32 -5.92
CA ILE A 17 -19.10 6.64 -5.60
C ILE A 17 -18.56 7.31 -6.88
N ALA A 18 -17.77 6.62 -7.68
CA ALA A 18 -17.23 7.15 -8.92
C ALA A 18 -18.34 7.54 -9.91
N ALA A 19 -19.34 6.68 -10.11
CA ALA A 19 -20.49 6.96 -10.97
C ALA A 19 -21.27 8.20 -10.49
N ARG A 20 -21.47 8.35 -9.16
CA ARG A 20 -22.16 9.52 -8.59
C ARG A 20 -21.37 10.80 -8.82
N ILE A 21 -20.05 10.79 -8.60
CA ILE A 21 -19.17 11.93 -8.86
C ILE A 21 -19.20 12.33 -10.34
N VAL A 22 -19.09 11.34 -11.25
CA VAL A 22 -19.11 11.59 -12.69
C VAL A 22 -20.45 12.20 -13.13
N SER A 23 -21.57 11.65 -12.67
CA SER A 23 -22.91 12.15 -12.98
C SER A 23 -23.12 13.58 -12.48
N GLU A 24 -22.65 13.90 -11.29
CA GLU A 24 -22.85 15.24 -10.71
C GLU A 24 -21.99 16.30 -11.40
N ARG A 25 -20.71 16.01 -11.67
CA ARG A 25 -19.83 16.96 -12.36
C ARG A 25 -20.23 17.28 -13.80
N GLN A 26 -21.10 16.45 -14.43
CA GLN A 26 -21.68 16.75 -15.74
C GLN A 26 -22.76 17.83 -15.67
N LYS A 27 -23.40 18.00 -14.50
CA LYS A 27 -24.45 19.00 -14.29
C LYS A 27 -23.83 20.31 -13.76
N HIS A 28 -23.01 20.19 -12.73
CA HIS A 28 -22.36 21.31 -12.06
C HIS A 28 -20.94 20.95 -11.60
N PRO A 29 -19.96 21.89 -11.68
CA PRO A 29 -18.62 21.65 -11.12
C PRO A 29 -18.68 21.37 -9.62
N ILE A 30 -17.90 20.39 -9.15
CA ILE A 30 -17.72 20.13 -7.72
C ILE A 30 -16.59 21.04 -7.25
N VAL A 31 -16.93 22.11 -6.53
CA VAL A 31 -15.99 23.19 -6.17
C VAL A 31 -15.55 23.16 -4.71
N SER A 32 -16.10 22.28 -3.87
CA SER A 32 -15.71 22.17 -2.46
C SER A 32 -15.60 20.74 -1.96
N THR A 33 -14.79 20.54 -0.92
CA THR A 33 -14.65 19.25 -0.23
C THR A 33 -15.96 18.83 0.45
N GLY A 34 -16.76 19.79 0.90
CA GLY A 34 -18.09 19.54 1.48
C GLY A 34 -19.04 18.92 0.48
N GLN A 35 -19.14 19.48 -0.75
CA GLN A 35 -19.95 18.93 -1.82
C GLN A 35 -19.52 17.48 -2.15
N LEU A 36 -18.22 17.24 -2.31
CA LEU A 36 -17.72 15.89 -2.59
C LEU A 36 -18.05 14.93 -1.45
N SER A 37 -17.94 15.39 -0.21
CA SER A 37 -18.25 14.59 0.98
C SER A 37 -19.71 14.13 1.01
N GLU A 38 -20.65 15.01 0.68
CA GLU A 38 -22.07 14.67 0.63
C GLU A 38 -22.38 13.70 -0.53
N LEU A 39 -21.82 13.90 -1.71
CA LEU A 39 -21.94 12.96 -2.83
C LEU A 39 -21.45 11.55 -2.47
N VAL A 40 -20.35 11.46 -1.76
CA VAL A 40 -19.82 10.17 -1.27
C VAL A 40 -20.79 9.53 -0.27
N LYS A 41 -21.34 10.31 0.67
CA LYS A 41 -22.34 9.83 1.62
C LYS A 41 -23.58 9.29 0.91
N GLU A 42 -24.11 10.02 -0.06
CA GLU A 42 -25.29 9.62 -0.84
C GLU A 42 -25.08 8.31 -1.59
N ALA A 43 -23.87 8.11 -2.15
CA ALA A 43 -23.50 6.90 -2.88
C ALA A 43 -23.35 5.65 -2.00
N ILE A 44 -23.28 5.82 -0.67
CA ILE A 44 -23.12 4.72 0.29
C ILE A 44 -24.44 4.46 1.00
N PRO A 45 -24.93 3.21 1.06
CA PRO A 45 -26.15 2.86 1.80
C PRO A 45 -26.11 3.28 3.27
N PRO A 46 -27.24 3.75 3.86
CA PRO A 46 -27.27 4.27 5.24
C PRO A 46 -26.67 3.33 6.28
N LYS A 47 -26.96 2.02 6.16
CA LYS A 47 -26.41 0.98 7.07
C LYS A 47 -24.88 0.87 7.05
N ALA A 48 -24.24 1.30 5.96
CA ALA A 48 -22.79 1.22 5.80
C ALA A 48 -22.05 2.53 6.13
N ARG A 49 -22.77 3.65 6.32
CA ARG A 49 -22.18 4.97 6.58
C ARG A 49 -21.47 5.07 7.94
N ASN A 50 -21.96 4.30 8.92
CA ASN A 50 -21.47 4.39 10.31
C ASN A 50 -20.41 3.34 10.68
N ALA A 51 -19.98 2.52 9.73
CA ALA A 51 -19.05 1.41 9.96
C ALA A 51 -17.58 1.85 9.97
N GLY A 52 -17.18 2.82 10.81
CA GLY A 52 -15.75 3.13 11.01
C GLY A 52 -15.28 4.51 10.56
N GLY A 53 -15.86 5.56 11.11
CA GLY A 53 -15.47 6.95 10.88
C GLY A 53 -16.17 7.59 9.68
N HIS A 54 -15.69 8.78 9.27
CA HIS A 54 -16.35 9.54 8.21
C HIS A 54 -16.32 8.79 6.87
N PRO A 55 -17.45 8.56 6.20
CA PRO A 55 -17.54 7.72 5.00
C PRO A 55 -16.67 8.21 3.82
N ALA A 56 -16.47 9.53 3.69
CA ALA A 56 -15.63 10.10 2.64
C ALA A 56 -14.12 9.99 2.88
N LYS A 57 -13.65 9.62 4.10
CA LYS A 57 -12.23 9.58 4.46
C LYS A 57 -11.39 8.76 3.46
N ARG A 58 -11.90 7.59 3.07
CA ARG A 58 -11.20 6.70 2.12
C ARG A 58 -11.20 7.24 0.70
N THR A 59 -12.26 7.93 0.28
CA THR A 59 -12.33 8.57 -1.03
C THR A 59 -11.31 9.71 -1.13
N PHE A 60 -11.22 10.57 -0.11
CA PHE A 60 -10.20 11.61 -0.06
C PHE A 60 -8.79 11.04 -0.02
N GLN A 61 -8.56 9.96 0.71
CA GLN A 61 -7.27 9.26 0.70
C GLN A 61 -6.93 8.74 -0.69
N ALA A 62 -7.89 8.11 -1.38
CA ALA A 62 -7.67 7.59 -2.73
C ALA A 62 -7.35 8.69 -3.74
N LEU A 63 -8.07 9.81 -3.67
CA LEU A 63 -7.80 10.99 -4.51
C LEU A 63 -6.42 11.58 -4.24
N ARG A 64 -6.02 11.70 -2.97
CA ARG A 64 -4.69 12.20 -2.61
C ARG A 64 -3.58 11.30 -3.15
N ILE A 65 -3.73 9.99 -2.97
CA ILE A 65 -2.76 9.00 -3.47
C ILE A 65 -2.63 9.11 -4.99
N GLU A 66 -3.76 9.20 -5.71
CA GLU A 66 -3.77 9.27 -7.17
C GLU A 66 -3.17 10.57 -7.68
N VAL A 67 -3.61 11.72 -7.15
CA VAL A 67 -3.13 13.06 -7.59
C VAL A 67 -1.64 13.23 -7.29
N ASN A 68 -1.16 12.77 -6.15
CA ASN A 68 0.23 12.88 -5.75
C ASN A 68 1.10 11.73 -6.27
N ARG A 69 0.52 10.70 -6.87
CA ARG A 69 1.21 9.49 -7.32
C ARG A 69 2.05 8.84 -6.21
N GLU A 70 1.52 8.86 -4.97
CA GLU A 70 2.26 8.47 -3.76
C GLU A 70 2.77 7.02 -3.82
N LEU A 71 2.07 6.12 -4.49
CA LEU A 71 2.44 4.70 -4.57
C LEU A 71 3.46 4.39 -5.67
N ASP A 72 3.48 5.19 -6.75
CA ASP A 72 4.31 4.92 -7.93
C ASP A 72 5.80 5.03 -7.63
N THR A 73 6.17 5.89 -6.68
CA THR A 73 7.57 6.17 -6.33
C THR A 73 8.17 5.15 -5.36
N ILE A 74 7.36 4.38 -4.63
CA ILE A 74 7.84 3.50 -3.54
C ILE A 74 8.76 2.40 -4.08
N ALA A 75 8.29 1.61 -5.04
CA ALA A 75 9.08 0.48 -5.54
C ALA A 75 10.38 0.90 -6.24
N PRO A 76 10.41 1.93 -7.13
CA PRO A 76 11.64 2.43 -7.70
C PRO A 76 12.63 2.93 -6.64
N THR A 77 12.16 3.72 -5.67
CA THR A 77 13.00 4.22 -4.59
C THR A 77 13.61 3.10 -3.75
N LEU A 78 12.81 2.09 -3.38
CA LEU A 78 13.30 0.94 -2.62
C LEU A 78 14.37 0.16 -3.40
N ASN A 79 14.19 -0.04 -4.69
CA ASN A 79 15.19 -0.71 -5.53
C ASN A 79 16.51 0.08 -5.58
N CYS A 80 16.45 1.41 -5.76
CA CYS A 80 17.64 2.26 -5.71
C CYS A 80 18.34 2.19 -4.34
N LEU A 81 17.58 2.23 -3.24
CA LEU A 81 18.13 2.12 -1.88
C LEU A 81 18.78 0.76 -1.64
N ILE A 82 18.13 -0.34 -2.07
CA ILE A 82 18.70 -1.69 -1.98
C ILE A 82 20.01 -1.78 -2.75
N ASP A 83 20.09 -1.20 -3.94
CA ASP A 83 21.30 -1.25 -4.75
C ASP A 83 22.44 -0.40 -4.14
N ALA A 84 22.10 0.71 -3.51
CA ALA A 84 23.05 1.61 -2.84
C ALA A 84 23.58 1.10 -1.48
N LEU A 85 22.93 0.12 -0.85
CA LEU A 85 23.39 -0.44 0.42
C LEU A 85 24.74 -1.17 0.25
N ASN A 86 25.62 -0.99 1.21
CA ASN A 86 26.79 -1.84 1.38
C ASN A 86 26.39 -3.27 1.81
N PRO A 87 27.23 -4.29 1.56
CA PRO A 87 27.04 -5.62 2.14
C PRO A 87 26.75 -5.53 3.64
N HIS A 88 25.80 -6.34 4.12
CA HIS A 88 25.27 -6.34 5.50
C HIS A 88 24.61 -5.02 5.95
N GLY A 89 24.49 -4.02 5.07
CA GLY A 89 23.71 -2.81 5.35
C GLY A 89 22.23 -3.13 5.50
N ARG A 90 21.54 -2.45 6.42
CA ARG A 90 20.13 -2.67 6.72
C ARG A 90 19.27 -1.51 6.22
N LEU A 91 18.11 -1.84 5.63
CA LEU A 91 17.08 -0.89 5.27
C LEU A 91 15.85 -1.15 6.14
N CYS A 92 15.45 -0.11 6.89
CA CYS A 92 14.26 -0.10 7.71
C CYS A 92 13.21 0.80 7.05
N VAL A 93 12.01 0.27 6.79
CA VAL A 93 10.93 1.00 6.14
C VAL A 93 9.70 0.98 7.02
N ILE A 94 9.18 2.18 7.34
CA ILE A 94 7.92 2.34 8.07
C ILE A 94 6.85 2.78 7.08
N THR A 95 5.71 2.11 7.11
CA THR A 95 4.52 2.42 6.31
C THR A 95 3.33 2.70 7.23
N PHE A 96 2.39 3.54 6.78
CA PHE A 96 1.22 3.94 7.57
C PHE A 96 -0.11 3.46 7.00
N HIS A 97 -0.12 2.88 5.81
CA HIS A 97 -1.33 2.25 5.27
C HIS A 97 -1.03 0.96 4.49
N SER A 98 -2.09 0.17 4.28
CA SER A 98 -1.98 -1.18 3.74
C SER A 98 -1.48 -1.25 2.29
N LEU A 99 -1.68 -0.21 1.49
CA LEU A 99 -1.22 -0.18 0.10
C LEU A 99 0.29 0.03 0.04
N GLU A 100 0.85 0.95 0.83
CA GLU A 100 2.30 1.12 0.98
C GLU A 100 2.96 -0.18 1.45
N ASP A 101 2.45 -0.75 2.56
CA ASP A 101 2.98 -1.99 3.13
C ASP A 101 2.98 -3.15 2.12
N ARG A 102 1.94 -3.23 1.27
CA ARG A 102 1.87 -4.23 0.20
C ARG A 102 2.98 -4.05 -0.81
N ILE A 103 3.22 -2.82 -1.28
CA ILE A 103 4.27 -2.52 -2.25
C ILE A 103 5.64 -2.82 -1.66
N VAL A 104 5.92 -2.34 -0.44
CA VAL A 104 7.18 -2.63 0.27
C VAL A 104 7.41 -4.13 0.40
N LYS A 105 6.39 -4.88 0.87
CA LYS A 105 6.46 -6.33 0.98
C LYS A 105 6.79 -7.00 -0.35
N GLN A 106 6.09 -6.62 -1.41
CA GLN A 106 6.28 -7.20 -2.75
C GLN A 106 7.67 -6.89 -3.32
N THR A 107 8.13 -5.65 -3.18
CA THR A 107 9.47 -5.23 -3.62
C THR A 107 10.56 -6.00 -2.87
N PHE A 108 10.44 -6.15 -1.56
CA PHE A 108 11.39 -6.93 -0.77
C PHE A 108 11.37 -8.42 -1.14
N GLN A 109 10.18 -9.00 -1.37
CA GLN A 109 10.06 -10.38 -1.81
C GLN A 109 10.73 -10.60 -3.18
N GLN A 110 10.53 -9.68 -4.12
CA GLN A 110 11.18 -9.74 -5.44
C GLN A 110 12.71 -9.63 -5.36
N ALA A 111 13.22 -8.73 -4.49
CA ALA A 111 14.66 -8.56 -4.29
C ALA A 111 15.30 -9.74 -3.54
N ALA A 112 14.57 -10.41 -2.66
CA ALA A 112 15.00 -11.61 -1.95
C ALA A 112 14.85 -12.88 -2.80
N GLN A 113 14.08 -12.82 -3.87
CA GLN A 113 13.89 -13.97 -4.78
C GLN A 113 15.14 -14.16 -5.64
N GLY A 114 15.71 -15.37 -5.56
CA GLY A 114 16.79 -15.80 -6.44
C GLY A 114 16.30 -16.21 -7.82
N CYS A 115 16.69 -17.41 -8.23
CA CYS A 115 16.30 -17.99 -9.52
C CYS A 115 14.78 -17.93 -9.77
N THR A 116 14.39 -17.49 -10.97
CA THR A 116 12.99 -17.44 -11.44
C THR A 116 12.72 -18.42 -12.57
N CYS A 117 13.66 -19.33 -12.86
CA CYS A 117 13.46 -20.40 -13.83
C CYS A 117 12.36 -21.37 -13.36
N PRO A 118 11.65 -22.03 -14.29
CA PRO A 118 10.74 -23.10 -13.94
C PRO A 118 11.44 -24.22 -13.14
N PRO A 119 10.76 -24.87 -12.17
CA PRO A 119 11.36 -25.92 -11.35
C PRO A 119 11.95 -27.09 -12.14
N ASP A 120 11.38 -27.38 -13.33
CA ASP A 120 11.75 -28.47 -14.18
C ASP A 120 12.99 -28.19 -15.09
N PHE A 121 13.55 -26.98 -14.98
CA PHE A 121 14.74 -26.62 -15.76
C PHE A 121 16.00 -27.22 -15.13
N PRO A 122 16.77 -28.04 -15.91
CA PRO A 122 17.92 -28.76 -15.36
C PRO A 122 19.07 -27.85 -14.92
N VAL A 123 19.16 -26.65 -15.50
CA VAL A 123 20.20 -25.65 -15.17
C VAL A 123 19.58 -24.23 -15.10
N CYS A 124 19.96 -23.44 -14.11
CA CYS A 124 19.52 -22.07 -14.02
C CYS A 124 20.15 -21.21 -15.13
N VAL A 125 19.29 -20.65 -15.99
CA VAL A 125 19.69 -19.79 -17.13
C VAL A 125 19.44 -18.29 -16.85
N CYS A 126 18.72 -17.94 -15.76
CA CYS A 126 18.37 -16.53 -15.48
C CYS A 126 19.51 -15.76 -14.78
N GLY A 127 20.51 -16.43 -14.21
CA GLY A 127 21.63 -15.81 -13.47
C GLY A 127 21.22 -14.97 -12.27
N LYS A 128 19.94 -15.00 -11.88
CA LYS A 128 19.40 -14.12 -10.83
C LYS A 128 19.78 -14.64 -9.45
N LYS A 129 20.51 -13.81 -8.70
CA LYS A 129 20.86 -14.06 -7.29
C LYS A 129 19.98 -13.19 -6.37
N PRO A 130 19.61 -13.68 -5.17
CA PRO A 130 18.94 -12.85 -4.18
C PRO A 130 19.87 -11.69 -3.74
N LYS A 131 19.34 -10.47 -3.73
CA LYS A 131 20.09 -9.27 -3.35
C LYS A 131 20.06 -9.00 -1.84
N ILE A 132 19.03 -9.50 -1.16
CA ILE A 132 18.73 -9.18 0.24
C ILE A 132 18.22 -10.39 1.01
N ASP A 133 18.30 -10.31 2.32
CA ASP A 133 17.59 -11.15 3.29
C ASP A 133 16.48 -10.36 3.97
N ILE A 134 15.29 -10.95 4.09
CA ILE A 134 14.16 -10.36 4.78
C ILE A 134 14.25 -10.72 6.27
N LEU A 135 14.60 -9.73 7.12
CA LEU A 135 14.72 -9.93 8.55
C LEU A 135 13.34 -10.00 9.24
N THR A 136 12.36 -9.26 8.72
CA THR A 136 10.99 -9.26 9.27
C THR A 136 10.00 -9.90 8.30
N ARG A 137 9.71 -11.20 8.44
CA ARG A 137 8.68 -11.88 7.63
C ARG A 137 7.29 -11.29 7.85
N LYS A 138 6.95 -10.99 9.13
CA LYS A 138 5.78 -10.21 9.53
C LYS A 138 6.24 -8.79 9.86
N PRO A 139 5.45 -7.75 9.57
CA PRO A 139 5.81 -6.39 9.96
C PRO A 139 5.84 -6.29 11.49
N VAL A 140 6.78 -5.53 12.02
CA VAL A 140 6.75 -5.09 13.41
C VAL A 140 5.69 -4.00 13.53
N ILE A 141 4.82 -4.12 14.49
CA ILE A 141 3.74 -3.17 14.80
C ILE A 141 4.04 -2.46 16.13
N PRO A 142 3.48 -1.27 16.37
CA PRO A 142 3.66 -0.56 17.62
C PRO A 142 3.17 -1.37 18.81
N SER A 143 3.83 -1.20 19.96
CA SER A 143 3.38 -1.78 21.23
C SER A 143 2.17 -1.02 21.78
N LYS A 144 1.49 -1.58 22.79
CA LYS A 144 0.36 -0.91 23.44
C LYS A 144 0.80 0.38 24.14
N GLU A 145 1.95 0.32 24.79
CA GLU A 145 2.56 1.45 25.50
C GLU A 145 2.88 2.60 24.53
N GLU A 146 3.40 2.30 23.35
CA GLU A 146 3.64 3.31 22.32
C GLU A 146 2.32 3.93 21.84
N LEU A 147 1.27 3.14 21.66
CA LEU A 147 -0.02 3.63 21.19
C LEU A 147 -0.73 4.55 22.23
N GLU A 148 -0.50 4.33 23.51
CA GLU A 148 -1.01 5.19 24.58
C GLU A 148 -0.41 6.61 24.51
N VAL A 149 0.88 6.69 24.18
CA VAL A 149 1.62 7.98 24.09
C VAL A 149 1.51 8.58 22.69
N ASN A 150 1.49 7.75 21.63
CA ASN A 150 1.52 8.16 20.24
C ASN A 150 0.44 7.47 19.41
N ASN A 151 -0.77 8.00 19.48
CA ASN A 151 -1.91 7.47 18.71
C ASN A 151 -1.71 7.50 17.17
N ARG A 152 -0.77 8.32 16.66
CA ARG A 152 -0.45 8.36 15.23
C ARG A 152 0.26 7.10 14.73
N ALA A 153 0.90 6.36 15.63
CA ALA A 153 1.56 5.10 15.32
C ALA A 153 0.60 3.93 15.05
N HIS A 154 -0.70 4.08 15.31
CA HIS A 154 -1.71 3.00 15.23
C HIS A 154 -1.67 2.18 13.94
N SER A 155 -1.33 2.79 12.81
CA SER A 155 -1.28 2.12 11.51
C SER A 155 0.13 1.83 11.03
N ALA A 156 1.15 2.14 11.84
CA ALA A 156 2.55 1.98 11.47
C ALA A 156 2.94 0.50 11.36
N LYS A 157 3.75 0.18 10.35
CA LYS A 157 4.32 -1.14 10.12
C LYS A 157 5.77 -1.00 9.71
N LEU A 158 6.67 -1.57 10.48
CA LEU A 158 8.10 -1.59 10.18
C LEU A 158 8.48 -2.90 9.49
N ARG A 159 9.21 -2.78 8.38
CA ARG A 159 9.86 -3.89 7.69
C ARG A 159 11.35 -3.64 7.58
N ILE A 160 12.14 -4.70 7.75
CA ILE A 160 13.60 -4.64 7.76
C ILE A 160 14.15 -5.71 6.83
N ILE A 161 15.14 -5.29 6.03
CA ILE A 161 15.94 -6.17 5.19
C ILE A 161 17.43 -5.92 5.45
N GLU A 162 18.26 -6.88 5.05
CA GLU A 162 19.70 -6.78 5.05
C GLU A 162 20.25 -7.11 3.66
N LYS A 163 21.22 -6.33 3.19
CA LYS A 163 21.90 -6.56 1.92
C LYS A 163 22.78 -7.79 2.00
N ARG A 164 22.69 -8.69 1.04
CA ARG A 164 23.60 -9.83 0.92
C ARG A 164 24.94 -9.42 0.33
N ASP A 165 25.97 -10.19 0.66
CA ASP A 165 27.18 -10.19 -0.12
C ASP A 165 26.89 -10.71 -1.53
N THR A 166 27.25 -9.92 -2.52
CA THR A 166 27.08 -10.25 -3.94
C THR A 166 28.42 -10.72 -4.55
N ASN A 167 29.18 -11.55 -3.81
CA ASN A 167 30.33 -12.24 -4.40
C ASN A 167 29.91 -13.37 -5.32
#